data_ce94a980ba67bdd7aaeb271e1d6c63cb
#
_entry.id   ce94a980ba67bdd7aaeb271e1d6c63cb
#
_cell.length_a   1.000
_cell.length_b   1.000
_cell.length_c   1.000
_cell.angle_alpha   90.00
_cell.angle_beta   90.00
_cell.angle_gamma   90.00
#
_symmetry.space_group_name_H-M   'P 1'
#
loop_
_entity.id
_entity.type
_entity.pdbx_description
1 polymer ?
#
loop_
_entity_poly.entity_id
_entity_poly.type
_entity_poly.pdbx_seq_one_letter_code
_entity_poly.pdbx_strand_id
1 'polypeptide(L)'
;RLVMDQLDHSSIDLSIEAERKIARTFMGRIEWEMIAIGILQFTTWVATWVLVIQGIIPLFVGFLIALFTACNAYLPSHAGQHGHLSGGRKNLQWLDYWVGQISVIPLAQSHDILKATHLKHHAHTNDPDSDPDFFHGNAKNWWEAAVNVNVSYNEDGPALKAIEKHLEEDPKFKEALEKGGIWGLLFYFAQIILAVLYPLETLLLWWIPKRVATSYLGIVFSYFPHS
;
A
#
# COMPACT_ATOMS: atom_id res chain seq x y z
N ARG A 1 4.64 19.56 -38.07
CA ARG A 1 4.84 18.27 -38.78
C ARG A 1 6.29 18.07 -39.26
N LEU A 2 7.23 18.96 -38.94
CA LEU A 2 8.62 18.96 -39.45
C LEU A 2 9.71 18.73 -38.39
N VAL A 3 9.35 18.40 -37.13
CA VAL A 3 10.34 18.16 -36.06
C VAL A 3 10.32 16.70 -35.56
N MET A 4 9.34 15.89 -35.95
CA MET A 4 9.24 14.48 -35.53
C MET A 4 9.95 13.48 -36.45
N ASP A 5 10.40 13.89 -37.64
CA ASP A 5 11.02 13.00 -38.64
C ASP A 5 12.55 12.92 -38.55
N GLN A 6 13.18 13.47 -37.49
CA GLN A 6 14.64 13.43 -37.33
C GLN A 6 15.12 12.69 -36.08
N LEU A 7 14.26 11.94 -35.41
CA LEU A 7 14.75 10.96 -34.44
C LEU A 7 15.21 9.72 -35.23
N ASP A 8 16.49 9.65 -35.46
CA ASP A 8 17.14 8.45 -36.00
C ASP A 8 16.95 7.29 -34.99
N HIS A 9 15.91 6.48 -35.24
CA HIS A 9 15.62 5.30 -34.42
C HIS A 9 16.66 4.20 -34.59
N SER A 10 17.64 4.36 -35.48
CA SER A 10 18.70 3.37 -35.73
C SER A 10 19.82 3.40 -34.69
N SER A 11 19.82 4.40 -33.79
CA SER A 11 20.87 4.57 -32.77
C SER A 11 20.41 4.26 -31.31
N ILE A 12 19.17 3.86 -31.11
CA ILE A 12 18.71 3.47 -29.76
C ILE A 12 19.17 2.05 -29.51
N ASP A 13 20.18 1.89 -28.67
CA ASP A 13 20.60 0.59 -28.19
C ASP A 13 19.50 0.01 -27.29
N LEU A 14 18.72 -0.94 -27.84
CA LEU A 14 17.64 -1.66 -27.15
C LEU A 14 18.16 -2.92 -26.44
N SER A 15 19.46 -3.04 -26.24
CA SER A 15 20.02 -4.17 -25.50
C SER A 15 19.60 -4.15 -24.03
N ILE A 16 19.47 -5.33 -23.43
CA ILE A 16 19.22 -5.49 -21.99
C ILE A 16 20.28 -4.77 -21.15
N GLU A 17 21.51 -4.64 -21.66
CA GLU A 17 22.57 -3.89 -20.97
C GLU A 17 22.35 -2.38 -21.01
N ALA A 18 21.86 -1.83 -22.11
CA ALA A 18 21.48 -0.41 -22.19
C ALA A 18 20.32 -0.09 -21.26
N GLU A 19 19.27 -0.93 -21.23
CA GLU A 19 18.16 -0.79 -20.29
C GLU A 19 18.64 -0.86 -18.83
N ARG A 20 19.48 -1.82 -18.49
CA ARG A 20 20.08 -1.94 -17.15
C ARG A 20 20.93 -0.74 -16.79
N LYS A 21 21.67 -0.18 -17.73
CA LYS A 21 22.48 1.01 -17.52
C LYS A 21 21.60 2.24 -17.24
N ILE A 22 20.52 2.41 -18.01
CA ILE A 22 19.53 3.48 -17.79
C ILE A 22 18.84 3.27 -16.42
N ALA A 23 18.35 2.06 -16.15
CA ALA A 23 17.70 1.75 -14.86
C ALA A 23 18.62 2.07 -13.66
N ARG A 24 19.93 1.76 -13.76
CA ARG A 24 20.90 2.07 -12.70
C ARG A 24 21.09 3.57 -12.47
N THR A 25 20.83 4.44 -13.43
CA THR A 25 20.89 5.90 -13.21
C THR A 25 19.79 6.43 -12.33
N PHE A 26 18.65 5.70 -12.25
CA PHE A 26 17.54 6.01 -11.36
C PHE A 26 17.62 5.28 -10.02
N MET A 27 18.46 4.25 -9.91
CA MET A 27 18.67 3.54 -8.64
C MET A 27 19.52 4.40 -7.68
N GLY A 28 19.11 4.40 -6.41
CA GLY A 28 19.82 5.15 -5.36
C GLY A 28 19.41 6.62 -5.24
N ARG A 29 18.44 7.08 -6.01
CA ARG A 29 17.80 8.38 -5.79
C ARG A 29 16.86 8.28 -4.59
N ILE A 30 16.89 9.30 -3.72
CA ILE A 30 15.87 9.46 -2.68
C ILE A 30 14.59 9.97 -3.36
N GLU A 31 13.46 9.31 -3.13
CA GLU A 31 12.17 9.71 -3.70
C GLU A 31 11.47 10.77 -2.83
N TRP A 32 12.02 12.00 -2.85
CA TRP A 32 11.48 13.11 -2.06
C TRP A 32 10.03 13.41 -2.35
N GLU A 33 9.59 13.24 -3.59
CA GLU A 33 8.23 13.43 -4.03
C GLU A 33 7.29 12.46 -3.33
N MET A 34 7.68 11.19 -3.24
CA MET A 34 6.88 10.16 -2.58
C MET A 34 6.86 10.33 -1.05
N ILE A 35 7.99 10.76 -0.47
CA ILE A 35 8.06 11.14 0.96
C ILE A 35 7.09 12.29 1.24
N ALA A 36 7.11 13.34 0.41
CA ALA A 36 6.22 14.48 0.55
C ALA A 36 4.74 14.08 0.42
N ILE A 37 4.41 13.22 -0.54
CA ILE A 37 3.05 12.69 -0.72
C ILE A 37 2.61 11.92 0.54
N GLY A 38 3.46 11.06 1.10
CA GLY A 38 3.15 10.30 2.31
C GLY A 38 2.86 11.17 3.52
N ILE A 39 3.70 12.17 3.74
CA ILE A 39 3.53 13.13 4.85
C ILE A 39 2.28 14.00 4.62
N LEU A 40 2.10 14.54 3.41
CA LEU A 40 1.00 15.44 3.08
C LEU A 40 -0.35 14.75 3.22
N GLN A 41 -0.52 13.55 2.65
CA GLN A 41 -1.79 12.85 2.73
C GLN A 41 -2.15 12.42 4.15
N PHE A 42 -1.17 11.96 4.95
CA PHE A 42 -1.40 11.65 6.37
C PHE A 42 -1.80 12.90 7.16
N THR A 43 -1.07 14.01 6.98
CA THR A 43 -1.38 15.29 7.63
C THR A 43 -2.77 15.79 7.21
N THR A 44 -3.12 15.65 5.93
CA THR A 44 -4.45 16.01 5.42
C THR A 44 -5.54 15.17 6.06
N TRP A 45 -5.32 13.87 6.19
CA TRP A 45 -6.28 12.96 6.85
C TRP A 45 -6.48 13.33 8.34
N VAL A 46 -5.40 13.57 9.09
CA VAL A 46 -5.47 14.01 10.49
C VAL A 46 -6.17 15.37 10.62
N ALA A 47 -5.79 16.34 9.77
CA ALA A 47 -6.43 17.66 9.74
C ALA A 47 -7.93 17.55 9.43
N THR A 48 -8.34 16.67 8.54
CA THR A 48 -9.75 16.42 8.23
C THR A 48 -10.53 15.98 9.46
N TRP A 49 -10.00 15.07 10.26
CA TRP A 49 -10.61 14.68 11.53
C TRP A 49 -10.81 15.86 12.46
N VAL A 50 -9.77 16.65 12.67
CA VAL A 50 -9.82 17.83 13.55
C VAL A 50 -10.87 18.85 13.05
N LEU A 51 -10.86 19.17 11.75
CA LEU A 51 -11.75 20.17 11.17
C LEU A 51 -13.22 19.71 11.18
N VAL A 52 -13.49 18.42 11.01
CA VAL A 52 -14.85 17.86 11.10
C VAL A 52 -15.34 17.89 12.54
N ILE A 53 -14.52 17.44 13.51
CA ILE A 53 -14.89 17.42 14.94
C ILE A 53 -15.15 18.84 15.45
N GLN A 54 -14.39 19.83 14.97
CA GLN A 54 -14.60 21.24 15.32
C GLN A 54 -15.76 21.88 14.57
N GLY A 55 -16.43 21.18 13.65
CA GLY A 55 -17.52 21.72 12.85
C GLY A 55 -17.10 22.75 11.79
N ILE A 56 -15.79 22.84 11.47
CA ILE A 56 -15.26 23.80 10.49
C ILE A 56 -15.59 23.34 9.06
N ILE A 57 -15.53 22.04 8.80
CA ILE A 57 -15.98 21.45 7.53
C ILE A 57 -17.10 20.45 7.77
N PRO A 58 -18.07 20.33 6.84
CA PRO A 58 -19.13 19.32 6.94
C PRO A 58 -18.57 17.91 6.84
N LEU A 59 -19.17 16.97 7.57
CA LEU A 59 -18.76 15.56 7.60
C LEU A 59 -18.69 14.93 6.20
N PHE A 60 -19.61 15.29 5.29
CA PHE A 60 -19.59 14.82 3.90
C PHE A 60 -18.33 15.26 3.14
N VAL A 61 -17.89 16.49 3.32
CA VAL A 61 -16.64 17.00 2.74
C VAL A 61 -15.45 16.23 3.34
N GLY A 62 -15.46 16.06 4.66
CA GLY A 62 -14.45 15.23 5.34
C GLY A 62 -14.39 13.80 4.80
N PHE A 63 -15.54 13.18 4.55
CA PHE A 63 -15.62 11.83 3.94
C PHE A 63 -14.93 11.77 2.57
N LEU A 64 -15.18 12.73 1.69
CA LEU A 64 -14.55 12.77 0.36
C LEU A 64 -13.02 12.91 0.46
N ILE A 65 -12.54 13.77 1.36
CA ILE A 65 -11.11 13.94 1.60
C ILE A 65 -10.51 12.65 2.18
N ALA A 66 -11.16 12.03 3.17
CA ALA A 66 -10.71 10.78 3.77
C ALA A 66 -10.67 9.64 2.75
N LEU A 67 -11.65 9.55 1.86
CA LEU A 67 -11.68 8.57 0.77
C LEU A 67 -10.52 8.76 -0.19
N PHE A 68 -10.26 10.01 -0.62
CA PHE A 68 -9.14 10.33 -1.50
C PHE A 68 -7.79 9.99 -0.85
N THR A 69 -7.57 10.39 0.41
CA THR A 69 -6.32 10.09 1.14
C THR A 69 -6.14 8.60 1.35
N ALA A 70 -7.19 7.85 1.69
CA ALA A 70 -7.13 6.39 1.86
C ALA A 70 -6.75 5.68 0.56
N CYS A 71 -7.32 6.07 -0.60
CA CYS A 71 -6.99 5.48 -1.89
C CYS A 71 -5.53 5.72 -2.31
N ASN A 72 -4.89 6.80 -1.85
CA ASN A 72 -3.50 7.12 -2.14
C ASN A 72 -2.52 6.66 -1.04
N ALA A 73 -3.02 6.19 0.09
CA ALA A 73 -2.24 5.86 1.28
C ALA A 73 -1.18 4.77 1.05
N TYR A 74 -1.45 3.81 0.17
CA TYR A 74 -0.56 2.69 -0.09
C TYR A 74 0.69 3.06 -0.89
N LEU A 75 0.62 4.07 -1.77
CA LEU A 75 1.71 4.44 -2.68
C LEU A 75 3.05 4.70 -1.98
N PRO A 76 3.14 5.57 -0.95
CA PRO A 76 4.41 5.79 -0.25
C PRO A 76 4.88 4.57 0.53
N SER A 77 3.96 3.78 1.10
CA SER A 77 4.31 2.53 1.78
C SER A 77 4.90 1.53 0.81
N HIS A 78 4.32 1.38 -0.39
CA HIS A 78 4.82 0.49 -1.43
C HIS A 78 6.25 0.88 -1.87
N ALA A 79 6.51 2.17 -2.09
CA ALA A 79 7.86 2.66 -2.38
C ALA A 79 8.84 2.34 -1.21
N GLY A 80 8.41 2.50 0.04
CA GLY A 80 9.18 2.14 1.22
C GLY A 80 9.44 0.63 1.37
N GLN A 81 8.49 -0.22 0.96
CA GLN A 81 8.66 -1.68 0.96
C GLN A 81 9.84 -2.11 0.06
N HIS A 82 10.05 -1.41 -1.04
CA HIS A 82 11.17 -1.61 -1.95
C HIS A 82 12.46 -0.85 -1.59
N GLY A 83 12.45 -0.03 -0.53
CA GLY A 83 13.59 0.79 -0.12
C GLY A 83 13.86 1.99 -1.03
N HIS A 84 12.86 2.42 -1.80
CA HIS A 84 13.00 3.53 -2.75
C HIS A 84 13.01 4.89 -2.05
N LEU A 85 12.31 5.04 -0.92
CA LEU A 85 12.28 6.32 -0.19
C LEU A 85 13.67 6.71 0.31
N SER A 86 14.44 5.74 0.79
CA SER A 86 15.82 5.95 1.23
C SER A 86 16.85 5.94 0.08
N GLY A 87 16.41 5.57 -1.14
CA GLY A 87 17.33 5.29 -2.26
C GLY A 87 18.31 4.14 -1.95
N GLY A 88 17.89 3.17 -1.13
CA GLY A 88 18.68 2.01 -0.71
C GLY A 88 19.78 2.33 0.30
N ARG A 89 19.83 3.55 0.85
CA ARG A 89 20.87 3.98 1.81
C ARG A 89 20.58 3.43 3.20
N LYS A 90 21.51 2.66 3.78
CA LYS A 90 21.35 2.02 5.09
C LYS A 90 21.05 3.00 6.22
N ASN A 91 21.68 4.17 6.22
CA ASN A 91 21.48 5.21 7.23
C ASN A 91 20.14 5.95 7.10
N LEU A 92 19.40 5.76 6.01
CA LEU A 92 18.09 6.38 5.74
C LEU A 92 16.94 5.38 5.70
N GLN A 93 17.15 4.11 6.01
CA GLN A 93 16.11 3.09 6.03
C GLN A 93 14.94 3.41 6.98
N TRP A 94 15.17 4.26 7.96
CA TRP A 94 14.12 4.79 8.82
C TRP A 94 13.06 5.60 8.06
N LEU A 95 13.43 6.23 6.91
CA LEU A 95 12.46 6.89 6.01
C LEU A 95 11.51 5.88 5.38
N ASP A 96 12.04 4.76 4.87
CA ASP A 96 11.23 3.69 4.28
C ASP A 96 10.21 3.17 5.29
N TYR A 97 10.64 2.98 6.53
CA TYR A 97 9.78 2.47 7.59
C TYR A 97 8.74 3.51 8.04
N TRP A 98 9.18 4.69 8.50
CA TRP A 98 8.26 5.63 9.14
C TRP A 98 7.33 6.32 8.15
N VAL A 99 7.81 6.73 6.99
CA VAL A 99 6.94 7.30 5.96
C VAL A 99 5.98 6.23 5.44
N GLY A 100 6.48 5.01 5.23
CA GLY A 100 5.64 3.87 4.85
C GLY A 100 4.57 3.55 5.89
N GLN A 101 4.89 3.60 7.19
CA GLN A 101 3.94 3.32 8.27
C GLN A 101 2.90 4.42 8.44
N ILE A 102 3.31 5.70 8.52
CA ILE A 102 2.36 6.79 8.70
C ILE A 102 1.40 6.92 7.52
N SER A 103 1.87 6.64 6.30
CA SER A 103 1.03 6.74 5.11
C SER A 103 -0.11 5.72 5.12
N VAL A 104 0.04 4.54 5.73
CA VAL A 104 -0.99 3.48 5.75
C VAL A 104 -1.85 3.47 7.01
N ILE A 105 -1.70 4.45 7.91
CA ILE A 105 -2.59 4.62 9.07
C ILE A 105 -4.06 4.77 8.64
N PRO A 106 -4.42 5.55 7.60
CA PRO A 106 -5.80 5.61 7.12
C PRO A 106 -6.37 4.27 6.65
N LEU A 107 -5.51 3.31 6.28
CA LEU A 107 -5.90 1.94 5.93
C LEU A 107 -5.94 1.01 7.16
N ALA A 108 -5.53 1.48 8.33
CA ALA A 108 -5.31 0.68 9.53
C ALA A 108 -4.39 -0.53 9.27
N GLN A 109 -3.32 -0.32 8.51
CA GLN A 109 -2.37 -1.34 8.12
C GLN A 109 -0.99 -1.14 8.75
N SER A 110 -0.23 -2.23 8.85
CA SER A 110 1.16 -2.21 9.27
C SER A 110 2.09 -2.28 8.07
N HIS A 111 3.06 -1.36 8.01
CA HIS A 111 4.09 -1.38 6.97
C HIS A 111 4.92 -2.67 7.02
N ASP A 112 5.24 -3.20 8.19
CA ASP A 112 5.99 -4.46 8.34
C ASP A 112 5.23 -5.64 7.72
N ILE A 113 3.91 -5.75 8.00
CA ILE A 113 3.07 -6.82 7.44
C ILE A 113 2.95 -6.66 5.92
N LEU A 114 2.64 -5.44 5.45
CA LEU A 114 2.51 -5.17 4.02
C LEU A 114 3.81 -5.49 3.27
N LYS A 115 4.96 -5.08 3.82
CA LYS A 115 6.27 -5.39 3.23
C LYS A 115 6.54 -6.89 3.19
N ALA A 116 6.29 -7.60 4.29
CA ALA A 116 6.54 -9.03 4.37
C ALA A 116 5.67 -9.80 3.37
N THR A 117 4.36 -9.52 3.31
CA THR A 117 3.44 -10.19 2.38
C THR A 117 3.73 -9.82 0.91
N HIS A 118 4.05 -8.56 0.63
CA HIS A 118 4.39 -8.11 -0.70
C HIS A 118 5.68 -8.75 -1.24
N LEU A 119 6.72 -8.89 -0.41
CA LEU A 119 7.94 -9.59 -0.79
C LEU A 119 7.71 -11.09 -1.01
N LYS A 120 6.78 -11.71 -0.27
CA LYS A 120 6.35 -13.10 -0.53
C LYS A 120 5.59 -13.21 -1.86
N HIS A 121 4.71 -12.26 -2.16
CA HIS A 121 4.08 -12.18 -3.47
C HIS A 121 5.11 -12.13 -4.61
N HIS A 122 6.11 -11.25 -4.54
CA HIS A 122 7.17 -11.19 -5.55
C HIS A 122 7.98 -12.48 -5.67
N ALA A 123 8.24 -13.17 -4.56
CA ALA A 123 9.00 -14.42 -4.57
C ALA A 123 8.20 -15.62 -5.11
N HIS A 124 6.88 -15.58 -5.01
CA HIS A 124 5.98 -16.68 -5.34
C HIS A 124 4.85 -16.28 -6.31
N THR A 125 5.06 -15.25 -7.10
CA THR A 125 4.05 -14.72 -8.02
C THR A 125 3.39 -15.82 -8.85
N ASN A 126 2.06 -15.87 -8.86
CA ASN A 126 1.22 -16.87 -9.54
C ASN A 126 1.29 -18.30 -8.97
N ASP A 127 1.86 -18.50 -7.80
CA ASP A 127 1.75 -19.78 -7.08
C ASP A 127 0.48 -19.78 -6.20
N PRO A 128 -0.53 -20.63 -6.50
CA PRO A 128 -1.80 -20.63 -5.77
C PRO A 128 -1.68 -21.00 -4.29
N ASP A 129 -0.59 -21.70 -3.90
CA ASP A 129 -0.41 -22.19 -2.53
C ASP A 129 0.53 -21.29 -1.69
N SER A 130 1.26 -20.39 -2.32
CA SER A 130 2.31 -19.62 -1.64
C SER A 130 2.25 -18.11 -1.90
N ASP A 131 1.49 -17.67 -2.91
CA ASP A 131 1.30 -16.24 -3.23
C ASP A 131 0.13 -15.67 -2.43
N PRO A 132 0.36 -14.76 -1.46
CA PRO A 132 -0.73 -14.13 -0.70
C PRO A 132 -1.73 -13.35 -1.56
N ASP A 133 -1.31 -12.88 -2.74
CA ASP A 133 -2.12 -12.06 -3.63
C ASP A 133 -2.77 -12.84 -4.78
N PHE A 134 -2.47 -14.16 -4.88
CA PHE A 134 -2.96 -15.00 -5.98
C PHE A 134 -4.46 -14.89 -6.22
N PHE A 135 -5.25 -14.96 -5.16
CA PHE A 135 -6.71 -15.07 -5.25
C PHE A 135 -7.38 -13.81 -5.83
N HIS A 136 -6.90 -12.65 -5.50
CA HIS A 136 -7.43 -11.40 -6.05
C HIS A 136 -6.66 -10.92 -7.28
N GLY A 137 -5.39 -11.24 -7.41
CA GLY A 137 -4.61 -10.96 -8.62
C GLY A 137 -5.08 -11.77 -9.83
N ASN A 138 -5.51 -13.02 -9.63
CA ASN A 138 -6.01 -13.92 -10.68
C ASN A 138 -7.55 -13.97 -10.77
N ALA A 139 -8.24 -12.92 -10.34
CA ALA A 139 -9.69 -12.80 -10.47
C ALA A 139 -10.12 -12.71 -11.95
N LYS A 140 -11.35 -13.16 -12.26
CA LYS A 140 -11.89 -13.15 -13.63
C LYS A 140 -12.21 -11.74 -14.15
N ASN A 141 -12.47 -10.82 -13.25
CA ASN A 141 -12.76 -9.42 -13.56
C ASN A 141 -12.47 -8.53 -12.35
N TRP A 142 -12.44 -7.22 -12.57
CA TRP A 142 -12.15 -6.23 -11.54
C TRP A 142 -13.09 -6.26 -10.33
N TRP A 143 -14.38 -6.62 -10.53
CA TRP A 143 -15.35 -6.71 -9.46
C TRP A 143 -15.04 -7.90 -8.53
N GLU A 144 -14.75 -9.06 -9.12
CA GLU A 144 -14.31 -10.24 -8.37
C GLU A 144 -13.01 -9.93 -7.60
N ALA A 145 -12.06 -9.22 -8.20
CA ALA A 145 -10.84 -8.77 -7.50
C ALA A 145 -11.16 -7.88 -6.29
N ALA A 146 -12.07 -6.92 -6.46
CA ALA A 146 -12.52 -6.03 -5.39
C ALA A 146 -13.17 -6.78 -4.21
N VAL A 147 -13.92 -7.83 -4.49
CA VAL A 147 -14.51 -8.70 -3.46
C VAL A 147 -13.45 -9.59 -2.83
N ASN A 148 -12.64 -10.25 -3.66
CA ASN A 148 -11.64 -11.23 -3.22
C ASN A 148 -10.61 -10.62 -2.27
N VAL A 149 -10.13 -9.40 -2.50
CA VAL A 149 -9.17 -8.73 -1.61
C VAL A 149 -9.75 -8.48 -0.20
N ASN A 150 -11.07 -8.36 -0.08
CA ASN A 150 -11.74 -8.17 1.21
C ASN A 150 -12.02 -9.47 1.96
N VAL A 151 -12.06 -10.62 1.27
CA VAL A 151 -12.42 -11.92 1.88
C VAL A 151 -11.27 -12.91 1.94
N SER A 152 -10.22 -12.73 1.14
CA SER A 152 -9.09 -13.67 1.06
C SER A 152 -8.28 -13.80 2.36
N TYR A 153 -8.35 -12.79 3.22
CA TYR A 153 -7.69 -12.75 4.54
C TYR A 153 -8.63 -13.14 5.70
N ASN A 154 -9.88 -13.51 5.41
CA ASN A 154 -10.79 -14.03 6.41
C ASN A 154 -10.36 -15.44 6.85
N GLU A 155 -10.93 -15.93 7.96
CA GLU A 155 -10.76 -17.29 8.44
C GLU A 155 -11.02 -18.30 7.30
N ASP A 156 -10.09 -19.25 7.11
CA ASP A 156 -10.06 -20.18 5.98
C ASP A 156 -9.87 -19.57 4.58
N GLY A 157 -9.62 -18.27 4.48
CA GLY A 157 -9.35 -17.61 3.21
C GLY A 157 -8.02 -18.04 2.57
N PRO A 158 -7.91 -18.03 1.23
CA PRO A 158 -6.72 -18.51 0.53
C PRO A 158 -5.46 -17.69 0.81
N ALA A 159 -5.56 -16.37 0.99
CA ALA A 159 -4.42 -15.54 1.37
C ALA A 159 -3.94 -15.85 2.79
N LEU A 160 -4.87 -16.10 3.73
CA LEU A 160 -4.50 -16.50 5.09
C LEU A 160 -3.74 -17.83 5.10
N LYS A 161 -4.17 -18.82 4.31
CA LYS A 161 -3.48 -20.11 4.19
C LYS A 161 -2.06 -19.96 3.65
N ALA A 162 -1.87 -19.11 2.63
CA ALA A 162 -0.53 -18.83 2.12
C ALA A 162 0.37 -18.15 3.20
N ILE A 163 -0.19 -17.24 3.98
CA ILE A 163 0.50 -16.59 5.10
C ILE A 163 0.86 -17.61 6.19
N GLU A 164 -0.06 -18.48 6.58
CA GLU A 164 0.17 -19.53 7.60
C GLU A 164 1.32 -20.45 7.18
N LYS A 165 1.35 -20.87 5.92
CA LYS A 165 2.46 -21.65 5.37
C LYS A 165 3.81 -20.92 5.55
N HIS A 166 3.87 -19.65 5.19
CA HIS A 166 5.10 -18.85 5.36
C HIS A 166 5.48 -18.62 6.83
N LEU A 167 4.50 -18.55 7.73
CA LEU A 167 4.75 -18.44 9.17
C LEU A 167 5.46 -19.70 9.74
N GLU A 168 5.17 -20.89 9.19
CA GLU A 168 5.81 -22.13 9.58
C GLU A 168 7.20 -22.27 8.97
N GLU A 169 7.41 -21.82 7.75
CA GLU A 169 8.62 -22.05 6.98
C GLU A 169 9.69 -20.94 7.12
N ASP A 170 9.30 -19.69 7.46
CA ASP A 170 10.19 -18.52 7.46
C ASP A 170 10.16 -17.75 8.79
N PRO A 171 11.17 -17.95 9.68
CA PRO A 171 11.25 -17.23 10.95
C PRO A 171 11.32 -15.70 10.81
N LYS A 172 11.91 -15.17 9.72
CA LYS A 172 11.96 -13.70 9.48
C LYS A 172 10.61 -13.15 9.10
N PHE A 173 9.84 -13.91 8.33
CA PHE A 173 8.47 -13.56 8.00
C PHE A 173 7.62 -13.51 9.27
N LYS A 174 7.75 -14.52 10.13
CA LYS A 174 7.07 -14.57 11.44
C LYS A 174 7.41 -13.36 12.31
N GLU A 175 8.71 -13.03 12.45
CA GLU A 175 9.15 -11.85 13.21
C GLU A 175 8.54 -10.55 12.68
N ALA A 176 8.48 -10.37 11.35
CA ALA A 176 7.88 -9.20 10.73
C ALA A 176 6.36 -9.10 11.02
N LEU A 177 5.64 -10.22 10.99
CA LEU A 177 4.21 -10.25 11.31
C LEU A 177 3.95 -9.98 12.80
N GLU A 178 4.74 -10.55 13.70
CA GLU A 178 4.64 -10.31 15.15
C GLU A 178 4.88 -8.82 15.46
N LYS A 179 5.93 -8.24 14.90
CA LYS A 179 6.23 -6.81 15.03
C LYS A 179 5.12 -5.92 14.47
N GLY A 180 4.64 -6.25 13.28
CA GLY A 180 3.54 -5.53 12.64
C GLY A 180 2.20 -5.68 13.33
N GLY A 181 1.98 -6.80 14.05
CA GLY A 181 0.77 -7.07 14.81
C GLY A 181 0.50 -6.05 15.94
N ILE A 182 1.55 -5.42 16.47
CA ILE A 182 1.42 -4.34 17.45
C ILE A 182 0.62 -3.17 16.88
N TRP A 183 0.88 -2.79 15.64
CA TRP A 183 0.10 -1.76 14.94
C TRP A 183 -1.36 -2.16 14.77
N GLY A 184 -1.64 -3.42 14.46
CA GLY A 184 -3.00 -3.95 14.37
C GLY A 184 -3.77 -3.78 15.67
N LEU A 185 -3.15 -4.10 16.82
CA LEU A 185 -3.75 -3.89 18.15
C LEU A 185 -3.98 -2.40 18.43
N LEU A 186 -3.01 -1.53 18.12
CA LEU A 186 -3.16 -0.09 18.30
C LEU A 186 -4.33 0.46 17.48
N PHE A 187 -4.45 0.06 16.22
CA PHE A 187 -5.57 0.49 15.36
C PHE A 187 -6.91 -0.05 15.85
N TYR A 188 -6.95 -1.29 16.31
CA TYR A 188 -8.16 -1.89 16.86
C TYR A 188 -8.69 -1.07 18.05
N PHE A 189 -7.85 -0.78 19.03
CA PHE A 189 -8.24 0.01 20.19
C PHE A 189 -8.55 1.47 19.83
N ALA A 190 -7.76 2.10 18.96
CA ALA A 190 -8.02 3.46 18.50
C ALA A 190 -9.38 3.57 17.81
N GLN A 191 -9.72 2.61 16.93
CA GLN A 191 -11.01 2.60 16.25
C GLN A 191 -12.18 2.39 17.21
N ILE A 192 -12.04 1.54 18.22
CA ILE A 192 -13.08 1.35 19.26
C ILE A 192 -13.29 2.64 20.04
N ILE A 193 -12.21 3.26 20.53
CA ILE A 193 -12.29 4.51 21.29
C ILE A 193 -12.96 5.61 20.46
N LEU A 194 -12.52 5.79 19.22
CA LEU A 194 -13.09 6.79 18.32
C LEU A 194 -14.54 6.46 17.95
N ALA A 195 -14.91 5.20 17.77
CA ALA A 195 -16.29 4.81 17.48
C ALA A 195 -17.24 5.08 18.66
N VAL A 196 -16.74 4.99 19.91
CA VAL A 196 -17.51 5.37 21.10
C VAL A 196 -17.68 6.89 21.22
N LEU A 197 -16.62 7.65 20.94
CA LEU A 197 -16.62 9.11 21.08
C LEU A 197 -17.24 9.82 19.88
N TYR A 198 -16.99 9.32 18.67
CA TYR A 198 -17.33 9.93 17.37
C TYR A 198 -17.79 8.86 16.39
N PRO A 199 -18.97 8.24 16.58
CA PRO A 199 -19.39 7.06 15.81
C PRO A 199 -19.57 7.32 14.32
N LEU A 200 -20.17 8.44 13.92
CA LEU A 200 -20.39 8.78 12.50
C LEU A 200 -19.11 9.20 11.82
N GLU A 201 -18.27 9.97 12.50
CA GLU A 201 -16.97 10.38 12.00
C GLU A 201 -16.06 9.15 11.81
N THR A 202 -16.05 8.21 12.74
CA THR A 202 -15.27 6.98 12.63
C THR A 202 -15.74 6.14 11.45
N LEU A 203 -17.04 6.02 11.25
CA LEU A 203 -17.61 5.32 10.12
C LEU A 203 -17.20 5.95 8.78
N LEU A 204 -17.35 7.29 8.66
CA LEU A 204 -17.19 8.01 7.41
C LEU A 204 -15.76 8.52 7.15
N LEU A 205 -14.92 8.72 8.16
CA LEU A 205 -13.54 9.18 7.98
C LEU A 205 -12.51 8.05 8.04
N TRP A 206 -12.90 6.86 8.54
CA TRP A 206 -11.96 5.73 8.64
C TRP A 206 -12.52 4.44 8.06
N TRP A 207 -13.62 3.89 8.57
CA TRP A 207 -14.06 2.53 8.22
C TRP A 207 -14.49 2.38 6.76
N ILE A 208 -15.37 3.24 6.26
CA ILE A 208 -15.81 3.19 4.87
C ILE A 208 -14.66 3.53 3.91
N PRO A 209 -13.90 4.64 4.11
CA PRO A 209 -12.75 4.94 3.25
C PRO A 209 -11.73 3.81 3.21
N LYS A 210 -11.41 3.19 4.35
CA LYS A 210 -10.51 2.03 4.42
C LYS A 210 -11.00 0.86 3.56
N ARG A 211 -12.30 0.51 3.63
CA ARG A 211 -12.87 -0.59 2.87
C ARG A 211 -12.89 -0.31 1.37
N VAL A 212 -13.31 0.87 0.98
CA VAL A 212 -13.30 1.31 -0.43
C VAL A 212 -11.88 1.33 -0.98
N ALA A 213 -10.93 1.90 -0.24
CA ALA A 213 -9.54 1.93 -0.63
C ALA A 213 -8.94 0.52 -0.76
N THR A 214 -9.24 -0.42 0.13
CA THR A 214 -8.79 -1.81 0.03
C THR A 214 -9.28 -2.46 -1.26
N SER A 215 -10.55 -2.27 -1.64
CA SER A 215 -11.09 -2.75 -2.91
C SER A 215 -10.40 -2.11 -4.12
N TYR A 216 -10.19 -0.80 -4.08
CA TYR A 216 -9.47 -0.05 -5.11
C TYR A 216 -8.03 -0.58 -5.29
N LEU A 217 -7.31 -0.81 -4.19
CA LEU A 217 -5.94 -1.32 -4.22
C LEU A 217 -5.88 -2.75 -4.77
N GLY A 218 -6.83 -3.61 -4.44
CA GLY A 218 -6.94 -4.95 -5.01
C GLY A 218 -7.12 -4.93 -6.53
N ILE A 219 -7.86 -3.95 -7.06
CA ILE A 219 -8.01 -3.76 -8.51
C ILE A 219 -6.71 -3.24 -9.13
N VAL A 220 -6.15 -2.16 -8.59
CA VAL A 220 -5.06 -1.41 -9.22
C VAL A 220 -3.71 -2.10 -9.05
N PHE A 221 -3.41 -2.66 -7.88
CA PHE A 221 -2.10 -3.23 -7.57
C PHE A 221 -2.02 -4.74 -7.74
N SER A 222 -3.16 -5.45 -7.71
CA SER A 222 -3.14 -6.90 -7.85
C SER A 222 -3.78 -7.36 -9.17
N TYR A 223 -4.99 -6.90 -9.51
CA TYR A 223 -5.69 -7.39 -10.69
C TYR A 223 -5.08 -6.85 -12.01
N PHE A 224 -4.96 -5.54 -12.18
CA PHE A 224 -4.46 -4.97 -13.44
C PHE A 224 -3.04 -5.40 -13.82
N PRO A 225 -2.06 -5.55 -12.91
CA PRO A 225 -0.73 -6.04 -13.29
C PRO A 225 -0.71 -7.48 -13.77
N HIS A 226 -1.74 -8.29 -13.46
CA HIS A 226 -1.84 -9.70 -13.82
C HIS A 226 -2.87 -10.01 -14.91
N SER A 227 -3.60 -8.99 -15.41
CA SER A 227 -4.64 -9.13 -16.45
C SER A 227 -4.12 -8.96 -17.87
#